data_c564492ac0638d5957aafa1f8b9bc37f
#
_entry.id   c564492ac0638d5957aafa1f8b9bc37f
#
_cell.length_a   1.000
_cell.length_b   1.000
_cell.length_c   1.000
_cell.angle_alpha   90.00
_cell.angle_beta   90.00
_cell.angle_gamma   90.00
#
_symmetry.space_group_name_H-M   'P 1'
#
loop_
_entity.id
_entity.type
_entity.pdbx_description
1 polymer ?
#
loop_
_entity_poly.entity_id
_entity_poly.type
_entity_poly.pdbx_seq_one_letter_code
_entity_poly.pdbx_strand_id
1 'polypeptide(L)'
;MTDTAAERRTSIVLLIAAVCLVAANMRPTITALGPLIDQIGADTGMSVAALGALAAVPLVAWALFSPVAHTLSRRYGQPRTLSWSLVVLLVGTLVRSIPGPIVSLWLGTALIGMALAIVNVLMPAVVKREFPGHVAAMTSVYTALLGGFGAIASGVAVPISLIPIDGDPAGWRFALLITGGALLPFAIVAWWWAHRGEHHRYTRSPEHHGRTGIWTDRVAWLVAAFMGLQSATFYMLVTWLAAISMSTGRSEVVAGVDVMVYQLFSIAGSLLLPFVYRGRIKRAVPALIPIVGFIGGLGLMLAPAGVPFWGATLGLFGGASLAMAMTLVAQRARDHDASSALSGMSQSVGYLIAAFGPVVFGGLHSLTDGWTAPLALLLAVIATLSIVGIFAGRERFVLEKR
;
A
#
# COMPACT_ATOMS: atom_id res chain seq x y z
N MET A 1 21.89 38.41 -11.62
CA MET A 1 20.52 37.87 -11.83
C MET A 1 20.48 36.45 -12.41
N THR A 2 21.55 35.96 -13.01
CA THR A 2 21.65 34.59 -13.57
C THR A 2 21.85 33.49 -12.54
N ASP A 3 22.54 33.77 -11.42
CA ASP A 3 22.83 32.78 -10.34
C ASP A 3 21.56 32.33 -9.60
N THR A 4 20.64 33.24 -9.33
CA THR A 4 19.39 32.92 -8.60
C THR A 4 18.43 32.02 -9.36
N ALA A 5 18.43 32.07 -10.70
CA ALA A 5 17.58 31.21 -11.56
C ALA A 5 18.15 29.79 -11.68
N ALA A 6 19.48 29.66 -11.71
CA ALA A 6 20.17 28.38 -11.75
C ALA A 6 20.04 27.64 -10.39
N GLU A 7 20.25 28.34 -9.27
CA GLU A 7 20.04 27.82 -7.91
C GLU A 7 18.59 27.37 -7.68
N ARG A 8 17.61 28.12 -8.16
CA ARG A 8 16.19 27.76 -8.07
C ARG A 8 15.84 26.54 -8.91
N ARG A 9 16.43 26.40 -10.12
CA ARG A 9 16.28 25.20 -10.97
C ARG A 9 16.89 23.97 -10.32
N THR A 10 18.10 24.07 -9.78
CA THR A 10 18.77 22.97 -9.08
C THR A 10 17.98 22.52 -7.86
N SER A 11 17.40 23.44 -7.11
CA SER A 11 16.55 23.16 -5.94
C SER A 11 15.27 22.39 -6.35
N ILE A 12 14.61 22.75 -7.45
CA ILE A 12 13.39 22.08 -7.92
C ILE A 12 13.70 20.67 -8.42
N VAL A 13 14.77 20.47 -9.19
CA VAL A 13 15.18 19.15 -9.68
C VAL A 13 15.51 18.21 -8.52
N LEU A 14 16.23 18.71 -7.52
CA LEU A 14 16.57 17.94 -6.33
C LEU A 14 15.32 17.55 -5.54
N LEU A 15 14.35 18.46 -5.44
CA LEU A 15 13.10 18.20 -4.73
C LEU A 15 12.24 17.14 -5.47
N ILE A 16 12.17 17.21 -6.81
CA ILE A 16 11.52 16.17 -7.61
C ILE A 16 12.21 14.83 -7.40
N ALA A 17 13.55 14.79 -7.49
CA ALA A 17 14.32 13.58 -7.27
C ALA A 17 14.08 12.99 -5.86
N ALA A 18 14.06 13.84 -4.83
CA ALA A 18 13.79 13.43 -3.45
C ALA A 18 12.40 12.78 -3.31
N VAL A 19 11.35 13.41 -3.86
CA VAL A 19 9.97 12.87 -3.84
C VAL A 19 9.90 11.55 -4.61
N CYS A 20 10.54 11.46 -5.77
CA CYS A 20 10.59 10.24 -6.57
C CYS A 20 11.31 9.09 -5.86
N LEU A 21 12.45 9.37 -5.22
CA LEU A 21 13.21 8.38 -4.46
C LEU A 21 12.43 7.90 -3.22
N VAL A 22 11.74 8.80 -2.52
CA VAL A 22 10.87 8.41 -1.41
C VAL A 22 9.77 7.48 -1.91
N ALA A 23 9.07 7.84 -3.00
CA ALA A 23 8.02 7.00 -3.60
C ALA A 23 8.53 5.60 -3.99
N ALA A 24 9.71 5.53 -4.60
CA ALA A 24 10.36 4.28 -5.03
C ALA A 24 10.68 3.32 -3.88
N ASN A 25 10.83 3.82 -2.64
CA ASN A 25 11.15 3.01 -1.47
C ASN A 25 9.93 2.58 -0.63
N MET A 26 8.75 3.14 -0.87
CA MET A 26 7.61 2.90 0.03
C MET A 26 6.96 1.53 -0.14
N ARG A 27 6.84 1.01 -1.35
CA ARG A 27 6.15 -0.26 -1.64
C ARG A 27 7.06 -1.49 -1.63
N PRO A 28 8.31 -1.44 -2.12
CA PRO A 28 9.20 -2.60 -2.20
C PRO A 28 9.37 -3.33 -0.88
N THR A 29 9.49 -2.60 0.23
CA THR A 29 9.65 -3.16 1.58
C THR A 29 8.49 -4.06 2.03
N ILE A 30 7.32 -3.93 1.41
CA ILE A 30 6.13 -4.73 1.71
C ILE A 30 5.90 -5.78 0.62
N THR A 31 5.95 -5.38 -0.65
CA THR A 31 5.50 -6.23 -1.76
C THR A 31 6.49 -7.33 -2.13
N ALA A 32 7.78 -7.17 -1.77
CA ALA A 32 8.78 -8.22 -1.93
C ALA A 32 8.60 -9.41 -0.97
N LEU A 33 7.81 -9.26 0.10
CA LEU A 33 7.60 -10.30 1.11
C LEU A 33 6.84 -11.50 0.52
N GLY A 34 5.76 -11.26 -0.24
CA GLY A 34 4.89 -12.30 -0.77
C GLY A 34 5.63 -13.36 -1.60
N PRO A 35 6.41 -12.99 -2.64
CA PRO A 35 7.19 -13.94 -3.42
C PRO A 35 8.24 -14.74 -2.63
N LEU A 36 8.70 -14.23 -1.49
CA LEU A 36 9.70 -14.87 -0.62
C LEU A 36 9.07 -15.62 0.56
N ILE A 37 7.75 -15.68 0.66
CA ILE A 37 7.05 -16.13 1.87
C ILE A 37 7.35 -17.60 2.21
N ASP A 38 7.48 -18.44 1.19
CA ASP A 38 7.78 -19.86 1.37
C ASP A 38 9.24 -20.07 1.78
N GLN A 39 10.19 -19.30 1.22
CA GLN A 39 11.60 -19.30 1.66
C GLN A 39 11.71 -18.86 3.12
N ILE A 40 10.96 -17.82 3.53
CA ILE A 40 10.91 -17.35 4.92
C ILE A 40 10.35 -18.44 5.82
N GLY A 41 9.26 -19.10 5.40
CA GLY A 41 8.64 -20.19 6.15
C GLY A 41 9.58 -21.37 6.33
N ALA A 42 10.27 -21.80 5.27
CA ALA A 42 11.22 -22.90 5.28
C ALA A 42 12.43 -22.62 6.21
N ASP A 43 12.99 -21.39 6.17
CA ASP A 43 14.15 -21.00 6.98
C ASP A 43 13.79 -20.76 8.46
N THR A 44 12.61 -20.21 8.74
CA THR A 44 12.22 -19.81 10.11
C THR A 44 11.37 -20.84 10.85
N GLY A 45 10.81 -21.82 10.13
CA GLY A 45 9.85 -22.77 10.71
C GLY A 45 8.50 -22.15 11.07
N MET A 46 8.21 -20.93 10.61
CA MET A 46 6.93 -20.26 10.88
C MET A 46 5.78 -20.96 10.17
N SER A 47 4.65 -21.10 10.89
CA SER A 47 3.42 -21.56 10.26
C SER A 47 2.89 -20.55 9.24
N VAL A 48 2.09 -21.03 8.28
CA VAL A 48 1.46 -20.17 7.26
C VAL A 48 0.61 -19.05 7.91
N ALA A 49 -0.07 -19.35 9.02
CA ALA A 49 -0.80 -18.34 9.78
C ALA A 49 0.12 -17.26 10.36
N ALA A 50 1.30 -17.63 10.88
CA ALA A 50 2.29 -16.68 11.40
C ALA A 50 2.91 -15.82 10.29
N LEU A 51 3.13 -16.39 9.10
CA LEU A 51 3.57 -15.65 7.91
C LEU A 51 2.50 -14.63 7.46
N GLY A 52 1.23 -15.01 7.48
CA GLY A 52 0.11 -14.09 7.25
C GLY A 52 0.06 -12.96 8.28
N ALA A 53 0.30 -13.27 9.56
CA ALA A 53 0.39 -12.27 10.62
C ALA A 53 1.58 -11.32 10.40
N LEU A 54 2.74 -11.83 9.98
CA LEU A 54 3.91 -11.01 9.63
C LEU A 54 3.57 -10.01 8.51
N ALA A 55 2.87 -10.45 7.46
CA ALA A 55 2.43 -9.60 6.36
C ALA A 55 1.39 -8.53 6.81
N ALA A 56 0.63 -8.81 7.87
CA ALA A 56 -0.35 -7.89 8.43
C ALA A 56 0.26 -6.81 9.36
N VAL A 57 1.46 -7.03 9.91
CA VAL A 57 2.12 -6.08 10.84
C VAL A 57 2.16 -4.64 10.30
N PRO A 58 2.57 -4.38 9.05
CA PRO A 58 2.58 -3.01 8.53
C PRO A 58 1.19 -2.37 8.50
N LEU A 59 0.14 -3.15 8.24
CA LEU A 59 -1.24 -2.65 8.17
C LEU A 59 -1.75 -2.24 9.55
N VAL A 60 -1.47 -3.06 10.56
CA VAL A 60 -1.75 -2.71 11.97
C VAL A 60 -0.98 -1.46 12.37
N ALA A 61 0.30 -1.38 12.02
CA ALA A 61 1.10 -0.17 12.27
C ALA A 61 0.49 1.06 11.58
N TRP A 62 -0.01 0.94 10.35
CA TRP A 62 -0.67 2.06 9.66
C TRP A 62 -1.95 2.48 10.37
N ALA A 63 -2.77 1.55 10.81
CA ALA A 63 -3.99 1.88 11.57
C ALA A 63 -3.66 2.64 12.87
N LEU A 64 -2.58 2.27 13.57
CA LEU A 64 -2.20 2.84 14.86
C LEU A 64 -1.41 4.15 14.73
N PHE A 65 -0.47 4.24 13.77
CA PHE A 65 0.49 5.34 13.69
C PHE A 65 0.10 6.45 12.70
N SER A 66 -0.86 6.24 11.79
CA SER A 66 -1.32 7.30 10.89
C SER A 66 -1.81 8.56 11.62
N PRO A 67 -2.56 8.49 12.74
CA PRO A 67 -2.94 9.68 13.50
C PRO A 67 -1.74 10.41 14.12
N VAL A 68 -0.69 9.69 14.47
CA VAL A 68 0.53 10.24 15.09
C VAL A 68 1.33 11.11 14.09
N ALA A 69 1.24 10.81 12.79
CA ALA A 69 1.93 11.55 11.74
C ALA A 69 1.63 13.06 11.76
N HIS A 70 0.36 13.43 11.95
CA HIS A 70 -0.04 14.84 12.03
C HIS A 70 0.54 15.52 13.27
N THR A 71 0.53 14.85 14.42
CA THR A 71 1.07 15.39 15.67
C THR A 71 2.57 15.62 15.58
N LEU A 72 3.32 14.64 15.05
CA LEU A 72 4.77 14.76 14.85
C LEU A 72 5.10 15.87 13.83
N SER A 73 4.38 15.91 12.71
CA SER A 73 4.56 16.93 11.68
C SER A 73 4.31 18.35 12.20
N ARG A 74 3.30 18.54 13.06
CA ARG A 74 3.01 19.82 13.71
C ARG A 74 4.09 20.23 14.72
N ARG A 75 4.63 19.26 15.48
CA ARG A 75 5.63 19.55 16.54
C ARG A 75 7.03 19.77 15.98
N TYR A 76 7.45 18.99 15.00
CA TYR A 76 8.82 18.96 14.50
C TYR A 76 8.95 19.42 13.04
N GLY A 77 7.81 19.56 12.33
CA GLY A 77 7.71 19.90 10.93
C GLY A 77 7.75 18.72 9.98
N GLN A 78 7.11 18.90 8.82
CA GLN A 78 7.01 17.85 7.79
C GLN A 78 8.38 17.34 7.33
N PRO A 79 9.37 18.19 6.95
CA PRO A 79 10.64 17.71 6.42
C PRO A 79 11.42 16.87 7.42
N ARG A 80 11.50 17.31 8.68
CA ARG A 80 12.22 16.57 9.75
C ARG A 80 11.52 15.26 10.10
N THR A 81 10.20 15.29 10.21
CA THR A 81 9.41 14.06 10.49
C THR A 81 9.62 13.03 9.40
N LEU A 82 9.63 13.44 8.13
CA LEU A 82 9.91 12.54 7.01
C LEU A 82 11.36 12.04 7.02
N SER A 83 12.35 12.91 7.32
CA SER A 83 13.75 12.46 7.47
C SER A 83 13.88 11.35 8.51
N TRP A 84 13.28 11.53 9.69
CA TRP A 84 13.30 10.50 10.73
C TRP A 84 12.58 9.23 10.31
N SER A 85 11.45 9.36 9.62
CA SER A 85 10.71 8.20 9.11
C SER A 85 11.52 7.40 8.08
N LEU A 86 12.25 8.07 7.19
CA LEU A 86 13.15 7.40 6.23
C LEU A 86 14.31 6.69 6.94
N VAL A 87 14.88 7.29 7.99
CA VAL A 87 15.92 6.65 8.81
C VAL A 87 15.34 5.44 9.54
N VAL A 88 14.15 5.55 10.14
CA VAL A 88 13.48 4.42 10.80
C VAL A 88 13.15 3.32 9.78
N LEU A 89 12.76 3.67 8.55
CA LEU A 89 12.53 2.73 7.47
C LEU A 89 13.81 1.97 7.11
N LEU A 90 14.95 2.68 7.01
CA LEU A 90 16.26 2.06 6.76
C LEU A 90 16.65 1.13 7.91
N VAL A 91 16.57 1.60 9.15
CA VAL A 91 16.87 0.78 10.34
C VAL A 91 15.99 -0.45 10.40
N GLY A 92 14.67 -0.29 10.17
CA GLY A 92 13.73 -1.41 10.12
C GLY A 92 14.09 -2.43 9.03
N THR A 93 14.48 -1.96 7.85
CA THR A 93 14.93 -2.83 6.74
C THR A 93 16.21 -3.57 7.10
N LEU A 94 17.19 -2.91 7.70
CA LEU A 94 18.41 -3.54 8.18
C LEU A 94 18.12 -4.58 9.26
N VAL A 95 17.36 -4.20 10.30
CA VAL A 95 17.01 -5.09 11.42
C VAL A 95 16.26 -6.34 10.92
N ARG A 96 15.33 -6.17 9.97
CA ARG A 96 14.59 -7.29 9.36
C ARG A 96 15.51 -8.27 8.61
N SER A 97 16.60 -7.76 8.06
CA SER A 97 17.54 -8.52 7.23
C SER A 97 18.71 -9.12 8.00
N ILE A 98 18.83 -8.86 9.31
CA ILE A 98 19.89 -9.45 10.16
C ILE A 98 19.66 -10.97 10.27
N PRO A 99 20.70 -11.80 9.98
CA PRO A 99 20.66 -13.23 10.28
C PRO A 99 20.52 -13.44 11.79
N GLY A 100 19.71 -14.42 12.22
CA GLY A 100 19.58 -14.76 13.63
C GLY A 100 18.13 -14.87 14.10
N PRO A 101 17.79 -14.37 15.31
CA PRO A 101 16.53 -14.68 15.95
C PRO A 101 15.32 -14.11 15.16
N ILE A 102 14.23 -14.86 15.15
CA ILE A 102 12.97 -14.51 14.47
C ILE A 102 12.41 -13.14 14.92
N VAL A 103 12.79 -12.69 16.12
CA VAL A 103 12.39 -11.39 16.68
C VAL A 103 12.87 -10.23 15.81
N SER A 104 14.05 -10.34 15.16
CA SER A 104 14.56 -9.29 14.26
C SER A 104 13.64 -9.09 13.05
N LEU A 105 13.07 -10.17 12.52
CA LEU A 105 12.12 -10.15 11.41
C LEU A 105 10.82 -9.39 11.80
N TRP A 106 10.26 -9.69 12.96
CA TRP A 106 9.06 -9.03 13.47
C TRP A 106 9.30 -7.56 13.82
N LEU A 107 10.37 -7.29 14.56
CA LEU A 107 10.73 -5.93 14.98
C LEU A 107 11.02 -5.04 13.76
N GLY A 108 11.84 -5.54 12.82
CA GLY A 108 12.15 -4.81 11.60
C GLY A 108 10.90 -4.52 10.76
N THR A 109 10.00 -5.49 10.64
CA THR A 109 8.71 -5.31 9.93
C THR A 109 7.80 -4.30 10.64
N ALA A 110 7.77 -4.29 11.97
CA ALA A 110 7.02 -3.31 12.74
C ALA A 110 7.58 -1.88 12.56
N LEU A 111 8.91 -1.72 12.60
CA LEU A 111 9.58 -0.44 12.34
C LEU A 111 9.29 0.08 10.92
N ILE A 112 9.35 -0.80 9.92
CA ILE A 112 8.98 -0.49 8.54
C ILE A 112 7.53 -0.01 8.48
N GLY A 113 6.60 -0.74 9.10
CA GLY A 113 5.18 -0.37 9.13
C GLY A 113 4.95 1.00 9.77
N MET A 114 5.59 1.28 10.91
CA MET A 114 5.50 2.57 11.60
C MET A 114 6.05 3.73 10.73
N ALA A 115 7.21 3.54 10.12
CA ALA A 115 7.81 4.53 9.23
C ALA A 115 6.91 4.84 8.04
N LEU A 116 6.41 3.80 7.38
CA LEU A 116 5.53 3.94 6.22
C LEU A 116 4.17 4.55 6.57
N ALA A 117 3.64 4.32 7.78
CA ALA A 117 2.43 5.00 8.25
C ALA A 117 2.56 6.52 8.19
N ILE A 118 3.70 7.02 8.66
CA ILE A 118 3.99 8.46 8.69
C ILE A 118 4.23 8.99 7.27
N VAL A 119 5.05 8.28 6.47
CA VAL A 119 5.37 8.70 5.10
C VAL A 119 4.11 8.74 4.22
N ASN A 120 3.25 7.73 4.29
CA ASN A 120 2.00 7.66 3.52
C ASN A 120 1.05 8.84 3.82
N VAL A 121 1.01 9.29 5.08
CA VAL A 121 0.15 10.41 5.49
C VAL A 121 0.74 11.75 5.05
N LEU A 122 2.06 11.93 5.14
CA LEU A 122 2.70 13.23 4.93
C LEU A 122 3.04 13.51 3.47
N MET A 123 3.38 12.50 2.66
CA MET A 123 3.82 12.71 1.27
C MET A 123 2.81 13.41 0.37
N PRO A 124 1.50 13.10 0.40
CA PRO A 124 0.52 13.86 -0.39
C PRO A 124 0.47 15.35 0.00
N ALA A 125 0.62 15.66 1.29
CA ALA A 125 0.66 17.04 1.77
C ALA A 125 1.94 17.77 1.31
N VAL A 126 3.07 17.07 1.29
CA VAL A 126 4.33 17.60 0.74
C VAL A 126 4.19 17.90 -0.75
N VAL A 127 3.69 16.95 -1.55
CA VAL A 127 3.48 17.17 -2.99
C VAL A 127 2.60 18.40 -3.24
N LYS A 128 1.52 18.58 -2.46
CA LYS A 128 0.65 19.75 -2.57
C LYS A 128 1.35 21.06 -2.18
N ARG A 129 2.22 21.04 -1.16
CA ARG A 129 2.96 22.20 -0.67
C ARG A 129 4.06 22.62 -1.62
N GLU A 130 4.86 21.65 -2.09
CA GLU A 130 6.07 21.93 -2.86
C GLU A 130 5.78 22.18 -4.35
N PHE A 131 4.68 21.60 -4.88
CA PHE A 131 4.32 21.69 -6.29
C PHE A 131 2.91 22.26 -6.52
N PRO A 132 2.55 23.44 -5.99
CA PRO A 132 1.17 23.94 -6.02
C PRO A 132 0.62 24.12 -7.46
N GLY A 133 1.49 24.41 -8.44
CA GLY A 133 1.11 24.52 -9.86
C GLY A 133 1.03 23.18 -10.62
N HIS A 134 1.55 22.08 -10.04
CA HIS A 134 1.71 20.79 -10.73
C HIS A 134 1.29 19.61 -9.86
N VAL A 135 0.38 19.84 -8.91
CA VAL A 135 -0.04 18.80 -7.91
C VAL A 135 -0.49 17.52 -8.61
N ALA A 136 -1.35 17.63 -9.63
CA ALA A 136 -1.87 16.45 -10.32
C ALA A 136 -0.75 15.64 -11.01
N ALA A 137 0.16 16.31 -11.72
CA ALA A 137 1.28 15.68 -12.40
C ALA A 137 2.23 14.99 -11.41
N MET A 138 2.62 15.69 -10.34
CA MET A 138 3.52 15.14 -9.32
C MET A 138 2.88 13.98 -8.54
N THR A 139 1.57 14.05 -8.25
CA THR A 139 0.84 12.94 -7.63
C THR A 139 0.82 11.73 -8.55
N SER A 140 0.62 11.93 -9.86
CA SER A 140 0.64 10.83 -10.84
C SER A 140 2.02 10.18 -10.92
N VAL A 141 3.09 10.96 -10.98
CA VAL A 141 4.48 10.45 -10.97
C VAL A 141 4.76 9.69 -9.68
N TYR A 142 4.43 10.29 -8.54
CA TYR A 142 4.58 9.67 -7.23
C TYR A 142 3.87 8.31 -7.15
N THR A 143 2.61 8.26 -7.57
CA THR A 143 1.79 7.03 -7.52
C THR A 143 2.30 5.97 -8.50
N ALA A 144 2.73 6.38 -9.70
CA ALA A 144 3.31 5.47 -10.70
C ALA A 144 4.62 4.85 -10.21
N LEU A 145 5.51 5.64 -9.60
CA LEU A 145 6.76 5.15 -9.03
C LEU A 145 6.50 4.22 -7.85
N LEU A 146 5.61 4.61 -6.94
CA LEU A 146 5.21 3.78 -5.81
C LEU A 146 4.71 2.41 -6.25
N GLY A 147 3.79 2.36 -7.21
CA GLY A 147 3.24 1.11 -7.75
C GLY A 147 4.27 0.34 -8.59
N GLY A 148 4.99 1.02 -9.47
CA GLY A 148 5.98 0.44 -10.37
C GLY A 148 7.14 -0.23 -9.63
N PHE A 149 7.75 0.47 -8.66
CA PHE A 149 8.81 -0.11 -7.83
C PHE A 149 8.31 -1.25 -6.94
N GLY A 150 7.07 -1.18 -6.46
CA GLY A 150 6.44 -2.30 -5.77
C GLY A 150 6.28 -3.53 -6.65
N ALA A 151 5.85 -3.35 -7.90
CA ALA A 151 5.73 -4.44 -8.87
C ALA A 151 7.09 -5.04 -9.24
N ILE A 152 8.08 -4.18 -9.55
CA ILE A 152 9.45 -4.62 -9.83
C ILE A 152 10.01 -5.42 -8.65
N ALA A 153 9.86 -4.93 -7.42
CA ALA A 153 10.36 -5.61 -6.23
C ALA A 153 9.78 -7.03 -6.09
N SER A 154 8.49 -7.22 -6.38
CA SER A 154 7.89 -8.57 -6.37
C SER A 154 8.47 -9.48 -7.44
N GLY A 155 8.72 -8.96 -8.65
CA GLY A 155 9.27 -9.76 -9.75
C GLY A 155 10.75 -10.14 -9.56
N VAL A 156 11.56 -9.26 -8.93
CA VAL A 156 13.00 -9.48 -8.78
C VAL A 156 13.39 -10.06 -7.43
N ALA A 157 12.49 -10.16 -6.47
CA ALA A 157 12.81 -10.63 -5.11
C ALA A 157 13.39 -12.03 -5.11
N VAL A 158 12.77 -12.97 -5.79
CA VAL A 158 13.24 -14.36 -5.90
C VAL A 158 14.55 -14.45 -6.71
N PRO A 159 14.68 -13.87 -7.92
CA PRO A 159 15.95 -13.80 -8.62
C PRO A 159 17.11 -13.29 -7.75
N ILE A 160 16.88 -12.25 -6.95
CA ILE A 160 17.92 -11.71 -6.05
C ILE A 160 18.26 -12.70 -4.94
N SER A 161 17.28 -13.42 -4.37
CA SER A 161 17.54 -14.42 -3.32
C SER A 161 18.36 -15.60 -3.81
N LEU A 162 18.33 -15.89 -5.11
CA LEU A 162 19.05 -16.98 -5.75
C LEU A 162 20.46 -16.61 -6.26
N ILE A 163 20.88 -15.33 -6.13
CA ILE A 163 22.22 -14.92 -6.54
C ILE A 163 23.26 -15.70 -5.70
N PRO A 164 24.23 -16.38 -6.34
CA PRO A 164 25.26 -17.09 -5.59
C PRO A 164 26.22 -16.12 -4.92
N ILE A 165 26.39 -16.25 -3.61
CA ILE A 165 27.40 -15.54 -2.81
C ILE A 165 28.22 -16.63 -2.11
N ASP A 166 29.51 -16.66 -2.36
CA ASP A 166 30.45 -17.67 -1.83
C ASP A 166 30.03 -19.13 -2.11
N GLY A 167 29.26 -19.36 -3.16
CA GLY A 167 28.77 -20.69 -3.58
C GLY A 167 27.34 -21.05 -3.12
N ASP A 168 26.77 -20.33 -2.17
CA ASP A 168 25.42 -20.51 -1.65
C ASP A 168 24.45 -19.42 -2.15
N PRO A 169 23.15 -19.67 -2.24
CA PRO A 169 22.16 -18.63 -2.53
C PRO A 169 22.17 -17.52 -1.48
N ALA A 170 22.11 -16.26 -1.93
CA ALA A 170 22.11 -15.07 -1.06
C ALA A 170 20.94 -15.06 -0.04
N GLY A 171 19.85 -15.76 -0.35
CA GLY A 171 18.71 -15.95 0.51
C GLY A 171 17.74 -14.76 0.58
N TRP A 172 16.60 -15.01 1.18
CA TRP A 172 15.48 -14.06 1.26
C TRP A 172 15.84 -12.78 2.06
N ARG A 173 16.73 -12.87 3.06
CA ARG A 173 17.15 -11.70 3.85
C ARG A 173 17.89 -10.69 2.99
N PHE A 174 18.81 -11.17 2.15
CA PHE A 174 19.53 -10.33 1.19
C PHE A 174 18.55 -9.72 0.16
N ALA A 175 17.61 -10.52 -0.36
CA ALA A 175 16.62 -10.04 -1.31
C ALA A 175 15.73 -8.92 -0.70
N LEU A 176 15.26 -9.07 0.55
CA LEU A 176 14.52 -8.02 1.26
C LEU A 176 15.38 -6.77 1.53
N LEU A 177 16.67 -6.95 1.81
CA LEU A 177 17.59 -5.83 2.01
C LEU A 177 17.78 -5.03 0.71
N ILE A 178 18.03 -5.70 -0.39
CA ILE A 178 18.27 -5.05 -1.67
C ILE A 178 16.99 -4.39 -2.20
N THR A 179 15.88 -5.12 -2.25
CA THR A 179 14.63 -4.60 -2.79
C THR A 179 14.07 -3.44 -1.97
N GLY A 180 14.18 -3.50 -0.64
CA GLY A 180 13.63 -2.49 0.27
C GLY A 180 14.63 -1.44 0.76
N GLY A 181 15.94 -1.68 0.64
CA GLY A 181 16.97 -0.86 1.27
C GLY A 181 17.94 -0.16 0.33
N ALA A 182 18.19 -0.69 -0.88
CA ALA A 182 19.26 -0.18 -1.74
C ALA A 182 19.12 1.30 -2.13
N LEU A 183 17.91 1.77 -2.34
CA LEU A 183 17.65 3.17 -2.70
C LEU A 183 17.42 4.10 -1.50
N LEU A 184 17.24 3.57 -0.28
CA LEU A 184 16.94 4.38 0.91
C LEU A 184 18.05 5.38 1.27
N PRO A 185 19.36 5.06 1.25
CA PRO A 185 20.40 6.02 1.52
C PRO A 185 20.35 7.23 0.58
N PHE A 186 20.08 6.98 -0.71
CA PHE A 186 19.95 8.05 -1.71
C PHE A 186 18.70 8.88 -1.46
N ALA A 187 17.57 8.26 -1.06
CA ALA A 187 16.35 8.97 -0.70
C ALA A 187 16.56 9.86 0.54
N ILE A 188 17.26 9.37 1.57
CA ILE A 188 17.58 10.13 2.79
C ILE A 188 18.47 11.33 2.46
N VAL A 189 19.53 11.13 1.69
CA VAL A 189 20.47 12.20 1.31
C VAL A 189 19.79 13.24 0.43
N ALA A 190 19.03 12.80 -0.60
CA ALA A 190 18.32 13.70 -1.49
C ALA A 190 17.25 14.51 -0.72
N TRP A 191 16.50 13.85 0.18
CA TRP A 191 15.51 14.50 1.02
C TRP A 191 16.12 15.54 1.95
N TRP A 192 17.22 15.19 2.62
CA TRP A 192 17.93 16.09 3.53
C TRP A 192 18.53 17.29 2.79
N TRP A 193 19.13 17.09 1.60
CA TRP A 193 19.65 18.18 0.79
C TRP A 193 18.57 19.10 0.25
N ALA A 194 17.44 18.55 -0.20
CA ALA A 194 16.32 19.33 -0.70
C ALA A 194 15.72 20.27 0.35
N HIS A 195 15.83 19.92 1.64
CA HIS A 195 15.25 20.69 2.74
C HIS A 195 16.29 21.34 3.66
N ARG A 196 17.55 21.45 3.19
CA ARG A 196 18.60 22.18 3.92
C ARG A 196 18.25 23.66 3.99
N GLY A 197 18.25 24.21 5.21
CA GLY A 197 18.01 25.65 5.44
C GLY A 197 16.54 26.04 5.62
N GLU A 198 15.59 25.13 5.52
CA GLU A 198 14.22 25.41 5.94
C GLU A 198 14.16 25.60 7.46
N HIS A 199 14.27 26.87 7.90
CA HIS A 199 14.00 27.25 9.29
C HIS A 199 12.49 27.16 9.51
N HIS A 200 12.08 26.27 10.40
CA HIS A 200 10.68 26.10 10.77
C HIS A 200 10.10 27.40 11.30
N ARG A 201 9.36 28.14 10.48
CA ARG A 201 8.31 29.00 11.01
C ARG A 201 7.14 28.09 11.38
N TYR A 202 6.98 27.89 12.68
CA TYR A 202 5.82 27.22 13.25
C TYR A 202 4.56 28.00 12.87
N THR A 203 3.93 27.64 11.77
CA THR A 203 2.60 28.12 11.44
C THR A 203 1.62 27.26 12.21
N ARG A 204 1.11 27.81 13.30
CA ARG A 204 0.01 27.24 14.07
C ARG A 204 -1.21 27.17 13.14
N SER A 205 -1.37 26.08 12.39
CA SER A 205 -2.63 25.82 11.71
C SER A 205 -3.73 25.75 12.76
N PRO A 206 -4.90 26.38 12.51
CA PRO A 206 -6.03 26.29 13.42
C PRO A 206 -6.27 24.82 13.79
N GLU A 207 -6.54 24.56 15.05
CA GLU A 207 -6.95 23.22 15.50
C GLU A 207 -8.18 22.83 14.71
N HIS A 208 -7.98 21.94 13.74
CA HIS A 208 -9.10 21.24 13.15
C HIS A 208 -9.62 20.27 14.22
N HIS A 209 -10.60 20.74 14.97
CA HIS A 209 -11.38 19.89 15.85
C HIS A 209 -12.05 18.88 14.93
N GLY A 210 -11.56 17.63 14.95
CA GLY A 210 -12.17 16.54 14.20
C GLY A 210 -13.67 16.58 14.50
N ARG A 211 -14.51 16.71 13.45
CA ARG A 211 -15.95 16.81 13.65
C ARG A 211 -16.41 15.60 14.45
N THR A 212 -16.75 15.85 15.72
CA THR A 212 -17.42 14.87 16.57
C THR A 212 -18.69 14.42 15.86
N GLY A 213 -18.82 13.15 15.57
CA GLY A 213 -19.99 12.62 14.85
C GLY A 213 -19.65 11.81 13.60
N ILE A 214 -18.41 11.90 13.05
CA ILE A 214 -18.02 11.06 11.89
C ILE A 214 -18.11 9.56 12.23
N TRP A 215 -17.78 9.19 13.46
CA TRP A 215 -17.81 7.81 13.96
C TRP A 215 -19.22 7.23 14.13
N THR A 216 -20.26 8.08 14.17
CA THR A 216 -21.66 7.67 14.25
C THR A 216 -22.37 7.76 12.89
N ASP A 217 -21.68 8.26 11.86
CA ASP A 217 -22.24 8.47 10.54
C ASP A 217 -22.22 7.17 9.71
N ARG A 218 -23.37 6.76 9.20
CA ARG A 218 -23.52 5.54 8.40
C ARG A 218 -22.79 5.61 7.05
N VAL A 219 -22.72 6.80 6.44
CA VAL A 219 -22.04 6.98 5.15
C VAL A 219 -20.53 6.84 5.36
N ALA A 220 -19.99 7.37 6.49
CA ALA A 220 -18.60 7.23 6.84
C ALA A 220 -18.21 5.75 7.04
N TRP A 221 -19.04 4.97 7.72
CA TRP A 221 -18.80 3.53 7.88
C TRP A 221 -18.87 2.75 6.57
N LEU A 222 -19.77 3.11 5.64
CA LEU A 222 -19.82 2.49 4.31
C LEU A 222 -18.55 2.77 3.50
N VAL A 223 -18.03 4.02 3.53
CA VAL A 223 -16.79 4.39 2.85
C VAL A 223 -15.59 3.69 3.50
N ALA A 224 -15.53 3.63 4.83
CA ALA A 224 -14.49 2.93 5.56
C ALA A 224 -14.51 1.41 5.30
N ALA A 225 -15.69 0.79 5.25
CA ALA A 225 -15.85 -0.62 4.90
C ALA A 225 -15.40 -0.90 3.46
N PHE A 226 -15.79 -0.04 2.51
CA PHE A 226 -15.34 -0.17 1.12
C PHE A 226 -13.81 -0.08 1.02
N MET A 227 -13.20 0.89 1.71
CA MET A 227 -11.74 1.05 1.78
C MET A 227 -11.08 -0.18 2.41
N GLY A 228 -11.63 -0.70 3.50
CA GLY A 228 -11.08 -1.86 4.20
C GLY A 228 -11.17 -3.16 3.41
N LEU A 229 -12.33 -3.45 2.84
CA LEU A 229 -12.55 -4.69 2.08
C LEU A 229 -11.70 -4.74 0.80
N GLN A 230 -11.62 -3.64 0.03
CA GLN A 230 -10.75 -3.58 -1.14
C GLN A 230 -9.26 -3.71 -0.74
N SER A 231 -8.84 -3.10 0.36
CA SER A 231 -7.47 -3.25 0.87
C SER A 231 -7.20 -4.67 1.34
N ALA A 232 -8.16 -5.33 2.02
CA ALA A 232 -8.03 -6.73 2.43
C ALA A 232 -7.79 -7.64 1.23
N THR A 233 -8.56 -7.49 0.15
CA THR A 233 -8.35 -8.28 -1.08
C THR A 233 -6.98 -8.04 -1.69
N PHE A 234 -6.50 -6.79 -1.71
CA PHE A 234 -5.16 -6.48 -2.22
C PHE A 234 -4.08 -7.17 -1.40
N TYR A 235 -4.14 -7.08 -0.06
CA TYR A 235 -3.10 -7.65 0.80
C TYR A 235 -3.18 -9.18 0.91
N MET A 236 -4.37 -9.80 0.78
CA MET A 236 -4.47 -11.24 0.58
C MET A 236 -3.70 -11.69 -0.66
N LEU A 237 -3.93 -11.03 -1.80
CA LEU A 237 -3.33 -11.40 -3.07
C LEU A 237 -1.84 -11.08 -3.13
N VAL A 238 -1.39 -9.89 -2.75
CA VAL A 238 0.03 -9.55 -2.82
C VAL A 238 0.89 -10.43 -1.89
N THR A 239 0.29 -10.97 -0.83
CA THR A 239 0.96 -11.88 0.12
C THR A 239 0.99 -13.31 -0.40
N TRP A 240 -0.14 -13.83 -0.89
CA TRP A 240 -0.32 -15.26 -1.12
C TRP A 240 -0.37 -15.69 -2.58
N LEU A 241 -0.47 -14.76 -3.54
CA LEU A 241 -0.58 -15.11 -4.97
C LEU A 241 0.63 -15.89 -5.48
N ALA A 242 1.85 -15.61 -4.99
CA ALA A 242 3.04 -16.38 -5.34
C ALA A 242 2.91 -17.84 -4.87
N ALA A 243 2.52 -18.06 -3.62
CA ALA A 243 2.31 -19.41 -3.08
C ALA A 243 1.19 -20.17 -3.82
N ILE A 244 0.09 -19.49 -4.17
CA ILE A 244 -0.96 -20.04 -5.02
C ILE A 244 -0.40 -20.42 -6.41
N SER A 245 0.42 -19.55 -7.00
CA SER A 245 1.04 -19.81 -8.30
C SER A 245 1.96 -21.03 -8.24
N MET A 246 2.81 -21.14 -7.22
CA MET A 246 3.70 -22.30 -7.03
C MET A 246 2.93 -23.60 -6.81
N SER A 247 1.78 -23.58 -6.16
CA SER A 247 0.93 -24.76 -5.97
C SER A 247 0.40 -25.35 -7.30
N THR A 248 0.46 -24.57 -8.39
CA THR A 248 0.12 -25.03 -9.75
C THR A 248 1.30 -25.62 -10.52
N GLY A 249 2.46 -25.79 -9.87
CA GLY A 249 3.70 -26.32 -10.48
C GLY A 249 4.58 -25.26 -11.15
N ARG A 250 4.31 -23.97 -10.94
CA ARG A 250 5.14 -22.87 -11.45
C ARG A 250 6.37 -22.67 -10.55
N SER A 251 7.49 -22.28 -11.14
CA SER A 251 8.71 -21.99 -10.37
C SER A 251 8.55 -20.74 -9.51
N GLU A 252 9.31 -20.63 -8.44
CA GLU A 252 9.33 -19.44 -7.55
C GLU A 252 9.55 -18.12 -8.31
N VAL A 253 10.49 -18.12 -9.27
CA VAL A 253 10.77 -16.94 -10.11
C VAL A 253 9.54 -16.53 -10.90
N VAL A 254 8.87 -17.49 -11.53
CA VAL A 254 7.66 -17.23 -12.33
C VAL A 254 6.52 -16.77 -11.45
N ALA A 255 6.38 -17.32 -10.25
CA ALA A 255 5.38 -16.90 -9.27
C ALA A 255 5.58 -15.45 -8.82
N GLY A 256 6.84 -15.02 -8.64
CA GLY A 256 7.16 -13.60 -8.38
C GLY A 256 6.75 -12.68 -9.55
N VAL A 257 6.95 -13.14 -10.79
CA VAL A 257 6.47 -12.42 -11.99
C VAL A 257 4.94 -12.33 -12.03
N ASP A 258 4.22 -13.38 -11.60
CA ASP A 258 2.75 -13.33 -11.53
C ASP A 258 2.26 -12.24 -10.56
N VAL A 259 2.93 -12.07 -9.42
CA VAL A 259 2.64 -10.96 -8.48
C VAL A 259 2.99 -9.61 -9.10
N MET A 260 4.08 -9.52 -9.85
CA MET A 260 4.43 -8.31 -10.59
C MET A 260 3.34 -7.96 -11.61
N VAL A 261 2.86 -8.92 -12.39
CA VAL A 261 1.76 -8.76 -13.36
C VAL A 261 0.51 -8.26 -12.65
N TYR A 262 0.10 -8.90 -11.55
CA TYR A 262 -1.02 -8.45 -10.73
C TYR A 262 -0.90 -6.97 -10.35
N GLN A 263 0.27 -6.51 -9.90
CA GLN A 263 0.49 -5.12 -9.49
C GLN A 263 0.52 -4.15 -10.67
N LEU A 264 1.11 -4.53 -11.81
CA LEU A 264 1.11 -3.71 -13.03
C LEU A 264 -0.32 -3.48 -13.55
N PHE A 265 -1.14 -4.54 -13.56
CA PHE A 265 -2.54 -4.42 -13.93
C PHE A 265 -3.36 -3.66 -12.88
N SER A 266 -2.95 -3.65 -11.62
CA SER A 266 -3.55 -2.77 -10.59
C SER A 266 -3.31 -1.29 -10.92
N ILE A 267 -2.12 -0.93 -11.37
CA ILE A 267 -1.86 0.45 -11.86
C ILE A 267 -2.77 0.76 -13.05
N ALA A 268 -2.87 -0.14 -14.02
CA ALA A 268 -3.75 0.03 -15.18
C ALA A 268 -5.22 0.21 -14.76
N GLY A 269 -5.71 -0.60 -13.82
CA GLY A 269 -7.07 -0.50 -13.29
C GLY A 269 -7.37 0.86 -12.66
N SER A 270 -6.40 1.40 -11.88
CA SER A 270 -6.53 2.74 -11.31
C SER A 270 -6.63 3.83 -12.37
N LEU A 271 -5.83 3.74 -13.44
CA LEU A 271 -5.81 4.69 -14.55
C LEU A 271 -7.07 4.60 -15.42
N LEU A 272 -7.70 3.44 -15.50
CA LEU A 272 -8.94 3.24 -16.26
C LEU A 272 -10.19 3.77 -15.55
N LEU A 273 -10.16 3.90 -14.22
CA LEU A 273 -11.33 4.33 -13.45
C LEU A 273 -11.98 5.63 -13.95
N PRO A 274 -11.24 6.73 -14.25
CA PRO A 274 -11.85 7.97 -14.71
C PRO A 274 -12.64 7.84 -16.03
N PHE A 275 -12.32 6.84 -16.86
CA PHE A 275 -13.02 6.56 -18.11
C PHE A 275 -14.33 5.81 -17.89
N VAL A 276 -14.38 4.95 -16.86
CA VAL A 276 -15.55 4.15 -16.49
C VAL A 276 -16.49 4.94 -15.58
N TYR A 277 -15.94 5.77 -14.68
CA TYR A 277 -16.70 6.55 -13.69
C TYR A 277 -17.29 7.82 -14.30
N ARG A 278 -18.21 7.65 -15.27
CA ARG A 278 -18.84 8.75 -16.04
C ARG A 278 -20.34 8.55 -16.20
N GLY A 279 -21.03 9.64 -16.44
CA GLY A 279 -22.43 9.65 -16.85
C GLY A 279 -23.39 9.03 -15.82
N ARG A 280 -24.42 8.35 -16.29
CA ARG A 280 -25.50 7.76 -15.47
C ARG A 280 -25.05 6.53 -14.68
N ILE A 281 -24.01 5.83 -15.15
CA ILE A 281 -23.52 4.59 -14.50
C ILE A 281 -22.66 4.87 -13.27
N LYS A 282 -22.19 6.11 -13.05
CA LYS A 282 -21.29 6.45 -11.94
C LYS A 282 -21.75 5.92 -10.56
N ARG A 283 -23.08 5.85 -10.33
CA ARG A 283 -23.65 5.33 -9.07
C ARG A 283 -23.48 3.82 -8.92
N ALA A 284 -23.46 3.09 -10.03
CA ALA A 284 -23.34 1.64 -10.04
C ALA A 284 -21.87 1.18 -10.05
N VAL A 285 -20.94 2.03 -10.50
CA VAL A 285 -19.51 1.68 -10.65
C VAL A 285 -18.88 1.07 -9.39
N PRO A 286 -19.13 1.59 -8.15
CA PRO A 286 -18.56 0.98 -6.94
C PRO A 286 -19.05 -0.46 -6.71
N ALA A 287 -20.21 -0.84 -7.21
CA ALA A 287 -20.75 -2.21 -7.13
C ALA A 287 -20.29 -3.09 -8.32
N LEU A 288 -20.07 -2.50 -9.49
CA LEU A 288 -19.71 -3.23 -10.71
C LEU A 288 -18.23 -3.62 -10.77
N ILE A 289 -17.32 -2.77 -10.25
CA ILE A 289 -15.88 -3.06 -10.22
C ILE A 289 -15.59 -4.40 -9.51
N PRO A 290 -16.18 -4.73 -8.35
CA PRO A 290 -15.92 -6.01 -7.69
C PRO A 290 -16.38 -7.24 -8.48
N ILE A 291 -17.31 -7.10 -9.44
CA ILE A 291 -17.71 -8.22 -10.31
C ILE A 291 -16.53 -8.71 -11.15
N VAL A 292 -15.69 -7.82 -11.64
CA VAL A 292 -14.45 -8.18 -12.35
C VAL A 292 -13.53 -8.97 -11.44
N GLY A 293 -13.38 -8.53 -10.18
CA GLY A 293 -12.62 -9.26 -9.16
C GLY A 293 -13.21 -10.63 -8.84
N PHE A 294 -14.54 -10.73 -8.77
CA PHE A 294 -15.23 -11.99 -8.52
C PHE A 294 -14.97 -13.00 -9.66
N ILE A 295 -15.03 -12.55 -10.92
CA ILE A 295 -14.70 -13.38 -12.08
C ILE A 295 -13.24 -13.84 -12.02
N GLY A 296 -12.30 -12.92 -11.71
CA GLY A 296 -10.88 -13.25 -11.57
C GLY A 296 -10.61 -14.25 -10.44
N GLY A 297 -11.23 -14.06 -9.27
CA GLY A 297 -11.09 -14.97 -8.13
C GLY A 297 -11.72 -16.34 -8.38
N LEU A 298 -12.89 -16.38 -9.01
CA LEU A 298 -13.56 -17.62 -9.41
C LEU A 298 -12.74 -18.37 -10.46
N GLY A 299 -12.19 -17.64 -11.43
CA GLY A 299 -11.30 -18.20 -12.43
C GLY A 299 -10.04 -18.81 -11.83
N LEU A 300 -9.42 -18.11 -10.87
CA LEU A 300 -8.24 -18.60 -10.14
C LEU A 300 -8.58 -19.88 -9.34
N MET A 301 -9.80 -19.98 -8.79
CA MET A 301 -10.25 -21.14 -8.02
C MET A 301 -10.58 -22.34 -8.92
N LEU A 302 -11.23 -22.13 -10.07
CA LEU A 302 -11.71 -23.21 -10.94
C LEU A 302 -10.71 -23.61 -12.02
N ALA A 303 -9.85 -22.70 -12.47
CA ALA A 303 -8.85 -22.90 -13.51
C ALA A 303 -7.49 -22.33 -13.11
N PRO A 304 -6.85 -22.86 -12.05
CA PRO A 304 -5.64 -22.30 -11.47
C PRO A 304 -4.44 -22.29 -12.43
N ALA A 305 -4.43 -23.10 -13.47
CA ALA A 305 -3.39 -23.04 -14.51
C ALA A 305 -3.30 -21.67 -15.21
N GLY A 306 -4.40 -20.88 -15.19
CA GLY A 306 -4.48 -19.53 -15.75
C GLY A 306 -4.04 -18.41 -14.81
N VAL A 307 -3.20 -18.65 -13.80
CA VAL A 307 -2.76 -17.65 -12.80
C VAL A 307 -2.38 -16.30 -13.42
N PRO A 308 -1.58 -16.17 -14.49
CA PRO A 308 -1.22 -14.88 -15.05
C PRO A 308 -2.43 -14.07 -15.53
N PHE A 309 -3.38 -14.73 -16.18
CA PHE A 309 -4.61 -14.11 -16.67
C PHE A 309 -5.54 -13.70 -15.53
N TRP A 310 -5.74 -14.59 -14.56
CA TRP A 310 -6.57 -14.29 -13.41
C TRP A 310 -5.92 -13.25 -12.48
N GLY A 311 -4.59 -13.32 -12.34
CA GLY A 311 -3.81 -12.29 -11.63
C GLY A 311 -3.94 -10.91 -12.27
N ALA A 312 -3.85 -10.81 -13.60
CA ALA A 312 -4.09 -9.57 -14.33
C ALA A 312 -5.52 -9.04 -14.12
N THR A 313 -6.53 -9.92 -14.19
CA THR A 313 -7.95 -9.57 -13.97
C THR A 313 -8.17 -9.06 -12.54
N LEU A 314 -7.63 -9.75 -11.54
CA LEU A 314 -7.66 -9.36 -10.13
C LEU A 314 -6.88 -8.06 -9.90
N GLY A 315 -5.79 -7.83 -10.63
CA GLY A 315 -5.06 -6.58 -10.62
C GLY A 315 -5.92 -5.41 -11.09
N LEU A 316 -6.54 -5.51 -12.26
CA LEU A 316 -7.46 -4.48 -12.78
C LEU A 316 -8.53 -4.12 -11.76
N PHE A 317 -9.16 -5.14 -11.16
CA PHE A 317 -10.13 -4.96 -10.09
C PHE A 317 -9.53 -4.23 -8.89
N GLY A 318 -8.38 -4.67 -8.38
CA GLY A 318 -7.74 -4.12 -7.17
C GLY A 318 -7.41 -2.65 -7.32
N GLY A 319 -6.81 -2.26 -8.45
CA GLY A 319 -6.47 -0.87 -8.73
C GLY A 319 -7.67 0.03 -8.94
N ALA A 320 -8.66 -0.42 -9.70
CA ALA A 320 -9.90 0.32 -9.89
C ALA A 320 -10.66 0.50 -8.57
N SER A 321 -10.67 -0.52 -7.70
CA SER A 321 -11.30 -0.46 -6.37
C SER A 321 -10.61 0.51 -5.43
N LEU A 322 -9.26 0.55 -5.43
CA LEU A 322 -8.51 1.52 -4.62
C LEU A 322 -8.80 2.96 -5.07
N ALA A 323 -8.74 3.21 -6.39
CA ALA A 323 -9.03 4.52 -6.94
C ALA A 323 -10.49 4.92 -6.66
N MET A 324 -11.44 3.96 -6.69
CA MET A 324 -12.84 4.19 -6.33
C MET A 324 -13.00 4.53 -4.85
N ALA A 325 -12.32 3.82 -3.95
CA ALA A 325 -12.33 4.10 -2.52
C ALA A 325 -11.88 5.54 -2.22
N MET A 326 -10.77 5.98 -2.83
CA MET A 326 -10.27 7.35 -2.70
C MET A 326 -11.24 8.38 -3.28
N THR A 327 -11.89 8.05 -4.40
CA THR A 327 -12.92 8.90 -5.00
C THR A 327 -14.15 9.05 -4.08
N LEU A 328 -14.58 7.96 -3.43
CA LEU A 328 -15.68 8.00 -2.46
C LEU A 328 -15.32 8.89 -1.24
N VAL A 329 -14.11 8.77 -0.71
CA VAL A 329 -13.65 9.65 0.38
C VAL A 329 -13.74 11.12 -0.02
N ALA A 330 -13.28 11.46 -1.22
CA ALA A 330 -13.30 12.84 -1.71
C ALA A 330 -14.73 13.36 -1.99
N GLN A 331 -15.61 12.52 -2.55
CA GLN A 331 -16.95 12.94 -3.00
C GLN A 331 -18.04 12.86 -1.93
N ARG A 332 -17.84 12.14 -0.83
CA ARG A 332 -18.85 11.99 0.24
C ARG A 332 -18.71 13.04 1.34
N ALA A 333 -17.74 13.93 1.25
CA ALA A 333 -17.57 15.07 2.13
C ALA A 333 -17.94 16.38 1.42
N ARG A 334 -18.67 17.29 2.10
CA ARG A 334 -19.06 18.59 1.53
C ARG A 334 -18.00 19.66 1.75
N ASP A 335 -17.20 19.52 2.77
CA ASP A 335 -16.18 20.50 3.14
C ASP A 335 -14.83 19.81 3.47
N HIS A 336 -13.79 20.60 3.61
CA HIS A 336 -12.44 20.13 3.85
C HIS A 336 -12.30 19.36 5.18
N ASP A 337 -13.00 19.80 6.23
CA ASP A 337 -12.92 19.22 7.57
C ASP A 337 -13.59 17.84 7.60
N ALA A 338 -14.78 17.73 6.97
CA ALA A 338 -15.46 16.45 6.80
C ALA A 338 -14.64 15.49 5.94
N SER A 339 -13.96 15.98 4.87
CA SER A 339 -13.10 15.16 4.02
C SER A 339 -11.88 14.64 4.79
N SER A 340 -11.25 15.49 5.59
CA SER A 340 -10.11 15.10 6.44
C SER A 340 -10.51 14.07 7.49
N ALA A 341 -11.63 14.28 8.18
CA ALA A 341 -12.16 13.36 9.19
C ALA A 341 -12.54 12.00 8.57
N LEU A 342 -13.22 12.02 7.40
CA LEU A 342 -13.61 10.81 6.67
C LEU A 342 -12.37 10.04 6.17
N SER A 343 -11.36 10.74 5.66
CA SER A 343 -10.11 10.13 5.21
C SER A 343 -9.37 9.45 6.37
N GLY A 344 -9.25 10.14 7.51
CA GLY A 344 -8.63 9.59 8.71
C GLY A 344 -9.35 8.33 9.22
N MET A 345 -10.68 8.39 9.35
CA MET A 345 -11.49 7.24 9.77
C MET A 345 -11.37 6.08 8.77
N SER A 346 -11.53 6.36 7.47
CA SER A 346 -11.49 5.33 6.42
C SER A 346 -10.14 4.63 6.33
N GLN A 347 -9.04 5.35 6.54
CA GLN A 347 -7.71 4.75 6.54
C GLN A 347 -7.47 3.93 7.81
N SER A 348 -7.78 4.46 9.00
CA SER A 348 -7.56 3.74 10.26
C SER A 348 -8.40 2.46 10.34
N VAL A 349 -9.71 2.56 10.14
CA VAL A 349 -10.62 1.41 10.14
C VAL A 349 -10.33 0.50 8.95
N GLY A 350 -10.07 1.07 7.78
CA GLY A 350 -9.80 0.32 6.56
C GLY A 350 -8.54 -0.53 6.67
N TYR A 351 -7.44 0.00 7.18
CA TYR A 351 -6.21 -0.80 7.37
C TYR A 351 -6.35 -1.83 8.48
N LEU A 352 -7.16 -1.56 9.52
CA LEU A 352 -7.45 -2.56 10.53
C LEU A 352 -8.22 -3.75 9.93
N ILE A 353 -9.26 -3.50 9.12
CA ILE A 353 -9.98 -4.55 8.39
C ILE A 353 -9.03 -5.29 7.44
N ALA A 354 -8.19 -4.55 6.71
CA ALA A 354 -7.24 -5.12 5.77
C ALA A 354 -6.21 -6.05 6.44
N ALA A 355 -5.81 -5.76 7.66
CA ALA A 355 -4.85 -6.57 8.42
C ALA A 355 -5.35 -8.00 8.70
N PHE A 356 -6.65 -8.19 8.84
CA PHE A 356 -7.23 -9.53 9.00
C PHE A 356 -7.13 -10.37 7.72
N GLY A 357 -7.05 -9.73 6.54
CA GLY A 357 -7.02 -10.41 5.25
C GLY A 357 -5.95 -11.49 5.15
N PRO A 358 -4.65 -11.14 5.15
CA PRO A 358 -3.56 -12.11 5.02
C PRO A 358 -3.54 -13.16 6.14
N VAL A 359 -3.91 -12.77 7.36
CA VAL A 359 -3.93 -13.66 8.55
C VAL A 359 -4.97 -14.76 8.39
N VAL A 360 -6.23 -14.36 8.12
CA VAL A 360 -7.33 -15.33 8.00
C VAL A 360 -7.15 -16.20 6.76
N PHE A 361 -6.66 -15.61 5.67
CA PHE A 361 -6.37 -16.33 4.43
C PHE A 361 -5.32 -17.42 4.64
N GLY A 362 -4.19 -17.10 5.26
CA GLY A 362 -3.15 -18.07 5.61
C GLY A 362 -3.60 -19.08 6.66
N GLY A 363 -4.39 -18.64 7.66
CA GLY A 363 -4.97 -19.52 8.66
C GLY A 363 -5.92 -20.58 8.05
N LEU A 364 -6.77 -20.19 7.11
CA LEU A 364 -7.63 -21.13 6.38
C LEU A 364 -6.82 -22.12 5.56
N HIS A 365 -5.74 -21.69 4.92
CA HIS A 365 -4.82 -22.60 4.22
C HIS A 365 -4.23 -23.63 5.20
N SER A 366 -3.75 -23.18 6.36
CA SER A 366 -3.20 -24.10 7.39
C SER A 366 -4.21 -25.10 7.95
N LEU A 367 -5.51 -24.75 7.96
CA LEU A 367 -6.57 -25.61 8.47
C LEU A 367 -7.11 -26.60 7.44
N THR A 368 -6.99 -26.28 6.15
CA THR A 368 -7.62 -27.04 5.06
C THR A 368 -6.63 -27.69 4.11
N ASP A 369 -5.33 -27.45 4.33
CA ASP A 369 -4.22 -27.92 3.46
C ASP A 369 -4.44 -27.64 1.96
N GLY A 370 -5.14 -26.52 1.65
CA GLY A 370 -5.49 -26.18 0.27
C GLY A 370 -5.89 -24.72 0.08
N TRP A 371 -5.93 -24.28 -1.18
CA TRP A 371 -6.26 -22.89 -1.53
C TRP A 371 -7.76 -22.65 -1.77
N THR A 372 -8.59 -23.72 -1.79
CA THR A 372 -10.03 -23.58 -2.06
C THR A 372 -10.75 -22.75 -0.99
N ALA A 373 -10.51 -23.03 0.31
CA ALA A 373 -11.13 -22.28 1.39
C ALA A 373 -10.63 -20.81 1.47
N PRO A 374 -9.32 -20.52 1.36
CA PRO A 374 -8.83 -19.15 1.22
C PRO A 374 -9.44 -18.40 0.03
N LEU A 375 -9.52 -19.01 -1.15
CA LEU A 375 -10.11 -18.39 -2.34
C LEU A 375 -11.63 -18.17 -2.18
N ALA A 376 -12.34 -19.07 -1.50
CA ALA A 376 -13.74 -18.86 -1.14
C ALA A 376 -13.94 -17.65 -0.22
N LEU A 377 -13.02 -17.45 0.76
CA LEU A 377 -13.00 -16.24 1.57
C LEU A 377 -12.79 -14.99 0.71
N LEU A 378 -11.83 -15.02 -0.23
CA LEU A 378 -11.59 -13.91 -1.15
C LEU A 378 -12.86 -13.56 -1.93
N LEU A 379 -13.56 -14.55 -2.48
CA LEU A 379 -14.82 -14.35 -3.20
C LEU A 379 -15.91 -13.78 -2.30
N ALA A 380 -16.02 -14.25 -1.06
CA ALA A 380 -16.98 -13.71 -0.08
C ALA A 380 -16.69 -12.24 0.25
N VAL A 381 -15.41 -11.87 0.43
CA VAL A 381 -14.99 -10.48 0.68
C VAL A 381 -15.29 -9.61 -0.54
N ILE A 382 -15.02 -10.08 -1.76
CA ILE A 382 -15.31 -9.35 -3.00
C ILE A 382 -16.83 -9.20 -3.20
N ALA A 383 -17.63 -10.22 -2.92
CA ALA A 383 -19.09 -10.14 -2.98
C ALA A 383 -19.63 -9.11 -1.96
N THR A 384 -19.10 -9.14 -0.73
CA THR A 384 -19.44 -8.15 0.30
C THR A 384 -19.05 -6.74 -0.15
N LEU A 385 -17.89 -6.57 -0.78
CA LEU A 385 -17.45 -5.29 -1.35
C LEU A 385 -18.44 -4.78 -2.41
N SER A 386 -18.97 -5.66 -3.27
CA SER A 386 -20.00 -5.30 -4.26
C SER A 386 -21.28 -4.81 -3.58
N ILE A 387 -21.73 -5.50 -2.53
CA ILE A 387 -22.92 -5.10 -1.75
C ILE A 387 -22.69 -3.73 -1.09
N VAL A 388 -21.56 -3.55 -0.41
CA VAL A 388 -21.18 -2.26 0.19
C VAL A 388 -21.12 -1.18 -0.91
N GLY A 389 -20.62 -1.50 -2.09
CA GLY A 389 -20.55 -0.62 -3.25
C GLY A 389 -21.91 -0.11 -3.72
N ILE A 390 -23.00 -0.93 -3.64
CA ILE A 390 -24.37 -0.50 -3.95
C ILE A 390 -24.79 0.66 -3.04
N PHE A 391 -24.49 0.57 -1.76
CA PHE A 391 -24.88 1.59 -0.78
C PHE A 391 -23.95 2.81 -0.81
N ALA A 392 -22.63 2.60 -0.95
CA ALA A 392 -21.62 3.66 -1.04
C ALA A 392 -21.75 4.47 -2.35
N GLY A 393 -22.26 3.87 -3.42
CA GLY A 393 -22.52 4.55 -4.70
C GLY A 393 -23.68 5.57 -4.65
N ARG A 394 -24.57 5.51 -3.65
CA ARG A 394 -25.65 6.49 -3.48
C ARG A 394 -25.09 7.87 -3.15
N GLU A 395 -25.65 8.92 -3.73
CA GLU A 395 -25.23 10.31 -3.51
C GLU A 395 -25.73 10.81 -2.15
N ARG A 396 -25.05 10.41 -1.09
CA ARG A 396 -25.25 10.88 0.30
C ARG A 396 -23.95 11.42 0.84
N PHE A 397 -24.03 12.46 1.64
CA PHE A 397 -22.86 13.08 2.25
C PHE A 397 -22.76 12.69 3.73
N VAL A 398 -21.52 12.66 4.23
CA VAL A 398 -21.26 12.49 5.66
C VAL A 398 -21.76 13.70 6.43
N LEU A 399 -22.22 13.49 7.67
CA LEU A 399 -22.69 14.53 8.59
C LEU A 399 -23.86 15.34 8.02
N GLU A 400 -24.62 14.79 7.10
CA GLU A 400 -25.84 15.41 6.60
C GLU A 400 -26.93 15.32 7.68
N LYS A 401 -27.37 16.48 8.20
CA LYS A 401 -28.51 16.53 9.13
C LYS A 401 -29.73 15.96 8.40
N ARG A 402 -30.36 14.95 8.98
CA ARG A 402 -31.64 14.41 8.54
C ARG A 402 -32.76 15.38 8.85
#